data_449c9dc5c79e8bc035f9ea00469f4e15
#
_entry.id   449c9dc5c79e8bc035f9ea00469f4e15
#
_cell.length_a   1.000
_cell.length_b   1.000
_cell.length_c   1.000
_cell.angle_alpha   90.00
_cell.angle_beta   90.00
_cell.angle_gamma   90.00
#
_symmetry.space_group_name_H-M   'P 1'
#
loop_
_entity.id
_entity.type
_entity.pdbx_description
1 polymer ?
#
loop_
_entity_poly.entity_id
_entity_poly.type
_entity_poly.pdbx_seq_one_letter_code
_entity_poly.pdbx_strand_id
1 'polypeptide(L)'
;MKRYLLLIISLVCLAATAQEQTGAPRRPRMTPEEYQTKQKEFIIQHAELTEVESAAFFPLYFELQHKKHELNGRVWKKARAMRSHDFTEEECNEMIDALAEVKVECATLEKEYLVRFKAILPSKKLMRVQMAEDRFQRELLRGMQQNRDKRSSNE
;
A
#
# COMPACT_ATOMS: atom_id res chain seq x y z
N MET A 1 30.95 -60.57 -0.64
CA MET A 1 31.01 -59.22 -1.22
C MET A 1 29.65 -58.60 -1.51
N LYS A 2 28.60 -59.35 -1.84
CA LYS A 2 27.27 -58.78 -2.11
C LYS A 2 26.49 -58.29 -0.89
N ARG A 3 26.84 -58.68 0.32
CA ARG A 3 26.16 -58.27 1.60
C ARG A 3 26.58 -56.90 2.09
N TYR A 4 27.76 -56.41 1.75
CA TYR A 4 28.23 -55.07 2.14
C TYR A 4 27.77 -53.97 1.21
N LEU A 5 27.38 -54.34 -0.03
CA LEU A 5 26.84 -53.38 -1.00
C LEU A 5 25.43 -52.84 -0.62
N LEU A 6 24.62 -53.70 0.04
CA LEU A 6 23.28 -53.33 0.49
C LEU A 6 23.30 -52.46 1.73
N LEU A 7 24.31 -52.53 2.57
CA LEU A 7 24.47 -51.67 3.76
C LEU A 7 24.96 -50.27 3.42
N ILE A 8 25.71 -50.11 2.31
CA ILE A 8 26.16 -48.77 1.87
C ILE A 8 25.01 -47.98 1.21
N ILE A 9 24.11 -48.70 0.53
CA ILE A 9 22.91 -48.02 -0.09
C ILE A 9 21.92 -47.56 0.98
N SER A 10 21.81 -48.23 2.12
CA SER A 10 20.93 -47.85 3.22
C SER A 10 21.44 -46.60 3.99
N LEU A 11 22.75 -46.29 3.97
CA LEU A 11 23.33 -45.17 4.71
C LEU A 11 23.29 -43.85 3.91
N VAL A 12 23.09 -43.90 2.58
CA VAL A 12 23.05 -42.71 1.73
C VAL A 12 21.64 -42.10 1.67
N CYS A 13 20.58 -42.85 2.01
CA CYS A 13 19.20 -42.34 2.00
C CYS A 13 18.78 -41.54 3.26
N LEU A 14 19.64 -41.44 4.28
CA LEU A 14 19.29 -40.73 5.53
C LEU A 14 19.84 -39.29 5.63
N ALA A 15 20.50 -38.79 4.59
CA ALA A 15 21.08 -37.44 4.57
C ALA A 15 20.30 -36.44 3.69
N ALA A 16 19.09 -36.80 3.24
CA ALA A 16 18.31 -35.96 2.31
C ALA A 16 17.04 -35.36 2.92
N THR A 17 17.03 -35.13 4.23
CA THR A 17 15.90 -34.43 4.88
C THR A 17 16.40 -33.45 5.92
N ALA A 18 16.84 -32.29 5.50
CA ALA A 18 16.83 -31.04 6.28
C ALA A 18 17.39 -29.90 5.42
N GLN A 19 16.75 -29.61 4.30
CA GLN A 19 16.81 -28.26 3.75
C GLN A 19 15.57 -27.54 4.29
N GLU A 20 15.58 -27.26 5.60
CA GLU A 20 14.77 -26.19 6.14
C GLU A 20 15.18 -24.91 5.40
N GLN A 21 14.30 -24.48 4.53
CA GLN A 21 14.34 -23.13 3.98
C GLN A 21 14.23 -22.16 5.16
N THR A 22 15.36 -21.76 5.71
CA THR A 22 15.47 -20.59 6.58
C THR A 22 15.23 -19.33 5.74
N GLY A 23 14.03 -19.22 5.18
CA GLY A 23 13.51 -17.96 4.72
C GLY A 23 13.36 -17.09 5.96
N ALA A 24 14.20 -16.07 6.10
CA ALA A 24 14.04 -15.08 7.15
C ALA A 24 12.55 -14.67 7.21
N PRO A 25 11.92 -14.63 8.40
CA PRO A 25 10.50 -14.37 8.52
C PRO A 25 10.20 -13.03 7.85
N ARG A 26 9.48 -13.07 6.73
CA ARG A 26 9.00 -11.85 6.08
C ARG A 26 8.08 -11.20 7.09
N ARG A 27 8.53 -10.08 7.69
CA ARG A 27 7.64 -9.29 8.56
C ARG A 27 6.35 -9.05 7.79
N PRO A 28 5.18 -9.32 8.42
CA PRO A 28 3.90 -9.15 7.75
C PRO A 28 3.83 -7.73 7.19
N ARG A 29 3.48 -7.61 5.93
CA ARG A 29 3.15 -6.31 5.33
C ARG A 29 1.91 -5.82 6.04
N MET A 30 1.90 -4.54 6.42
CA MET A 30 0.71 -3.88 6.94
C MET A 30 -0.48 -4.15 6.02
N THR A 31 -1.58 -4.65 6.59
CA THR A 31 -2.81 -4.87 5.82
C THR A 31 -3.46 -3.53 5.47
N PRO A 32 -4.34 -3.47 4.46
CA PRO A 32 -5.11 -2.27 4.16
C PRO A 32 -5.90 -1.75 5.37
N GLU A 33 -6.45 -2.64 6.17
CA GLU A 33 -7.22 -2.33 7.38
C GLU A 33 -6.33 -1.73 8.48
N GLU A 34 -5.15 -2.32 8.70
CA GLU A 34 -4.15 -1.78 9.63
C GLU A 34 -3.67 -0.39 9.19
N TYR A 35 -3.48 -0.20 7.87
CA TYR A 35 -3.12 1.10 7.31
C TYR A 35 -4.21 2.14 7.58
N GLN A 36 -5.46 1.83 7.28
CA GLN A 36 -6.60 2.73 7.50
C GLN A 36 -6.76 3.09 8.98
N THR A 37 -6.64 2.11 9.87
CA THR A 37 -6.71 2.32 11.32
C THR A 37 -5.63 3.28 11.79
N LYS A 38 -4.38 3.03 11.43
CA LYS A 38 -3.25 3.89 11.80
C LYS A 38 -3.37 5.31 11.22
N GLN A 39 -3.80 5.41 9.97
CA GLN A 39 -4.03 6.69 9.33
C GLN A 39 -5.14 7.48 10.04
N LYS A 40 -6.25 6.83 10.37
CA LYS A 40 -7.36 7.42 11.11
C LYS A 40 -6.91 7.95 12.47
N GLU A 41 -6.24 7.11 13.27
CA GLU A 41 -5.72 7.48 14.58
C GLU A 41 -4.76 8.67 14.50
N PHE A 42 -3.85 8.63 13.51
CA PHE A 42 -2.88 9.69 13.28
C PHE A 42 -3.56 11.04 12.93
N ILE A 43 -4.55 11.00 12.04
CA ILE A 43 -5.32 12.20 11.66
C ILE A 43 -6.11 12.76 12.85
N ILE A 44 -6.79 11.90 13.62
CA ILE A 44 -7.53 12.33 14.82
C ILE A 44 -6.60 13.10 15.77
N GLN A 45 -5.43 12.53 16.07
CA GLN A 45 -4.46 13.11 16.99
C GLN A 45 -3.91 14.46 16.49
N HIS A 46 -3.48 14.53 15.21
CA HIS A 46 -2.78 15.70 14.69
C HIS A 46 -3.73 16.83 14.24
N ALA A 47 -4.95 16.49 13.83
CA ALA A 47 -5.98 17.49 13.51
C ALA A 47 -6.85 17.88 14.71
N GLU A 48 -6.63 17.25 15.86
CA GLU A 48 -7.39 17.50 17.11
C GLU A 48 -8.91 17.33 16.87
N LEU A 49 -9.28 16.23 16.19
CA LEU A 49 -10.69 15.95 15.95
C LEU A 49 -11.33 15.40 17.22
N THR A 50 -12.51 15.91 17.55
CA THR A 50 -13.34 15.34 18.60
C THR A 50 -13.94 14.00 18.15
N GLU A 51 -14.49 13.22 19.07
CA GLU A 51 -15.14 11.96 18.75
C GLU A 51 -16.33 12.16 17.80
N VAL A 52 -17.15 13.18 18.04
CA VAL A 52 -18.30 13.53 17.19
C VAL A 52 -17.87 13.91 15.78
N GLU A 53 -16.83 14.77 15.66
CA GLU A 53 -16.28 15.18 14.37
C GLU A 53 -15.69 13.98 13.61
N SER A 54 -14.96 13.12 14.31
CA SER A 54 -14.38 11.91 13.74
C SER A 54 -15.44 10.94 13.23
N ALA A 55 -16.50 10.74 14.01
CA ALA A 55 -17.61 9.86 13.63
C ALA A 55 -18.33 10.35 12.36
N ALA A 56 -18.46 11.67 12.18
CA ALA A 56 -19.10 12.25 11.01
C ALA A 56 -18.14 12.33 9.79
N PHE A 57 -16.85 12.59 10.01
CA PHE A 57 -15.87 12.84 8.96
C PHE A 57 -15.38 11.55 8.27
N PHE A 58 -14.96 10.54 9.05
CA PHE A 58 -14.26 9.38 8.49
C PHE A 58 -15.08 8.50 7.53
N PRO A 59 -16.41 8.33 7.69
CA PRO A 59 -17.18 7.61 6.69
C PRO A 59 -17.06 8.23 5.28
N LEU A 60 -17.17 9.56 5.19
CA LEU A 60 -17.02 10.29 3.92
C LEU A 60 -15.56 10.29 3.43
N TYR A 61 -14.61 10.38 4.34
CA TYR A 61 -13.19 10.35 4.02
C TYR A 61 -12.80 9.01 3.36
N PHE A 62 -13.18 7.88 3.96
CA PHE A 62 -12.88 6.57 3.39
C PHE A 62 -13.69 6.28 2.13
N GLU A 63 -14.91 6.81 2.00
CA GLU A 63 -15.67 6.74 0.75
C GLU A 63 -14.91 7.42 -0.39
N LEU A 64 -14.37 8.61 -0.17
CA LEU A 64 -13.52 9.32 -1.13
C LEU A 64 -12.27 8.50 -1.48
N GLN A 65 -11.55 7.98 -0.47
CA GLN A 65 -10.34 7.18 -0.70
C GLN A 65 -10.65 5.93 -1.54
N HIS A 66 -11.76 5.26 -1.26
CA HIS A 66 -12.20 4.08 -2.03
C HIS A 66 -12.47 4.44 -3.50
N LYS A 67 -13.24 5.51 -3.75
CA LYS A 67 -13.52 5.96 -5.11
C LYS A 67 -12.25 6.35 -5.89
N LYS A 68 -11.32 7.05 -5.24
CA LYS A 68 -10.01 7.36 -5.85
C LYS A 68 -9.21 6.10 -6.15
N HIS A 69 -9.26 5.11 -5.26
CA HIS A 69 -8.60 3.82 -5.48
C HIS A 69 -9.19 3.07 -6.68
N GLU A 70 -10.51 3.07 -6.84
CA GLU A 70 -11.19 2.47 -8.00
C GLU A 70 -10.81 3.16 -9.31
N LEU A 71 -10.80 4.51 -9.33
CA LEU A 71 -10.39 5.30 -10.50
C LEU A 71 -8.96 4.94 -10.92
N ASN A 72 -8.02 5.00 -9.99
CA ASN A 72 -6.63 4.64 -10.24
C ASN A 72 -6.47 3.15 -10.62
N GLY A 73 -7.23 2.26 -9.99
CA GLY A 73 -7.19 0.82 -10.23
C GLY A 73 -7.49 0.44 -11.67
N ARG A 74 -8.43 1.15 -12.33
CA ARG A 74 -8.75 0.96 -13.75
C ARG A 74 -7.53 1.17 -14.64
N VAL A 75 -6.82 2.28 -14.45
CA VAL A 75 -5.63 2.63 -15.24
C VAL A 75 -4.46 1.68 -14.94
N TRP A 76 -4.24 1.36 -13.65
CA TRP A 76 -3.19 0.40 -13.27
C TRP A 76 -3.45 -1.02 -13.78
N LYS A 77 -4.72 -1.43 -13.94
CA LYS A 77 -5.05 -2.71 -14.56
C LYS A 77 -4.67 -2.70 -16.06
N LYS A 78 -4.96 -1.62 -16.79
CA LYS A 78 -4.53 -1.44 -18.18
C LYS A 78 -3.00 -1.45 -18.30
N ALA A 79 -2.30 -0.66 -17.47
CA ALA A 79 -0.83 -0.61 -17.44
C ALA A 79 -0.17 -1.96 -17.14
N ARG A 80 -0.81 -2.78 -16.29
CA ARG A 80 -0.30 -4.12 -15.98
C ARG A 80 -0.44 -5.07 -17.17
N ALA A 81 -1.55 -4.99 -17.90
CA ALA A 81 -1.77 -5.80 -19.10
C ALA A 81 -0.74 -5.49 -20.19
N MET A 82 -0.29 -4.25 -20.30
CA MET A 82 0.75 -3.84 -21.27
C MET A 82 2.13 -4.46 -21.00
N ARG A 83 2.44 -4.91 -19.78
CA ARG A 83 3.75 -5.50 -19.44
C ARG A 83 4.05 -6.85 -20.08
N SER A 84 3.11 -7.45 -20.79
CA SER A 84 3.23 -8.75 -21.42
C SER A 84 3.83 -8.74 -22.83
N HIS A 85 4.03 -7.58 -23.44
CA HIS A 85 4.57 -7.38 -24.78
C HIS A 85 5.33 -6.05 -24.90
N ASP A 86 6.05 -5.87 -26.00
CA ASP A 86 6.65 -4.58 -26.34
C ASP A 86 5.56 -3.58 -26.71
N PHE A 87 5.66 -2.39 -26.13
CA PHE A 87 4.65 -1.33 -26.31
C PHE A 87 4.81 -0.64 -27.65
N THR A 88 3.71 -0.39 -28.32
CA THR A 88 3.68 0.53 -29.44
C THR A 88 3.61 1.98 -28.93
N GLU A 89 4.04 2.91 -29.77
CA GLU A 89 3.94 4.35 -29.45
C GLU A 89 2.50 4.78 -29.20
N GLU A 90 1.55 4.19 -29.94
CA GLU A 90 0.13 4.44 -29.81
C GLU A 90 -0.43 3.99 -28.47
N GLU A 91 -0.09 2.78 -28.01
CA GLU A 91 -0.44 2.27 -26.70
C GLU A 91 0.15 3.13 -25.55
N CYS A 92 1.37 3.62 -25.74
CA CYS A 92 2.01 4.52 -24.79
C CYS A 92 1.26 5.85 -24.69
N ASN A 93 0.88 6.45 -25.82
CA ASN A 93 0.12 7.69 -25.86
C ASN A 93 -1.23 7.54 -25.16
N GLU A 94 -2.02 6.51 -25.52
CA GLU A 94 -3.28 6.22 -24.85
C GLU A 94 -3.12 6.04 -23.32
N MET A 95 -2.03 5.42 -22.89
CA MET A 95 -1.79 5.22 -21.47
C MET A 95 -1.46 6.54 -20.76
N ILE A 96 -0.64 7.39 -21.38
CA ILE A 96 -0.29 8.72 -20.86
C ILE A 96 -1.56 9.57 -20.73
N ASP A 97 -2.42 9.56 -21.74
CA ASP A 97 -3.68 10.29 -21.71
C ASP A 97 -4.60 9.76 -20.61
N ALA A 98 -4.77 8.44 -20.49
CA ALA A 98 -5.57 7.84 -19.44
C ALA A 98 -5.04 8.14 -18.02
N LEU A 99 -3.71 8.23 -17.85
CA LEU A 99 -3.09 8.65 -16.58
C LEU A 99 -3.36 10.13 -16.27
N ALA A 100 -3.41 10.98 -17.30
CA ALA A 100 -3.74 12.40 -17.13
C ALA A 100 -5.22 12.58 -16.79
N GLU A 101 -6.11 11.89 -17.49
CA GLU A 101 -7.55 11.93 -17.25
C GLU A 101 -7.91 11.50 -15.84
N VAL A 102 -7.37 10.38 -15.37
CA VAL A 102 -7.66 9.88 -14.00
C VAL A 102 -7.22 10.85 -12.91
N LYS A 103 -6.15 11.63 -13.12
CA LYS A 103 -5.74 12.68 -12.19
C LYS A 103 -6.78 13.80 -12.13
N VAL A 104 -7.33 14.20 -13.28
CA VAL A 104 -8.39 15.21 -13.35
C VAL A 104 -9.66 14.71 -12.68
N GLU A 105 -10.07 13.45 -12.93
CA GLU A 105 -11.21 12.83 -12.28
C GLU A 105 -11.06 12.78 -10.76
N CYS A 106 -9.88 12.36 -10.27
CA CYS A 106 -9.59 12.35 -8.84
C CYS A 106 -9.65 13.77 -8.22
N ALA A 107 -9.10 14.77 -8.90
CA ALA A 107 -9.12 16.15 -8.41
C ALA A 107 -10.54 16.74 -8.39
N THR A 108 -11.36 16.39 -9.38
CA THR A 108 -12.77 16.76 -9.44
C THR A 108 -13.55 16.14 -8.28
N LEU A 109 -13.35 14.85 -8.06
CA LEU A 109 -13.95 14.12 -6.93
C LEU A 109 -13.53 14.72 -5.57
N GLU A 110 -12.24 15.03 -5.39
CA GLU A 110 -11.76 15.68 -4.18
C GLU A 110 -12.43 17.04 -3.93
N LYS A 111 -12.63 17.82 -4.97
CA LYS A 111 -13.33 19.10 -4.90
C LYS A 111 -14.80 18.94 -4.47
N GLU A 112 -15.50 17.93 -4.99
CA GLU A 112 -16.87 17.61 -4.59
C GLU A 112 -16.95 17.21 -3.11
N TYR A 113 -16.04 16.33 -2.67
CA TYR A 113 -15.99 15.91 -1.25
C TYR A 113 -15.56 17.03 -0.32
N LEU A 114 -14.73 17.97 -0.76
CA LEU A 114 -14.35 19.14 0.03
C LEU A 114 -15.56 19.96 0.44
N VAL A 115 -16.57 20.09 -0.41
CA VAL A 115 -17.84 20.77 -0.06
C VAL A 115 -18.54 20.04 1.09
N ARG A 116 -18.61 18.70 1.02
CA ARG A 116 -19.21 17.86 2.07
C ARG A 116 -18.41 17.93 3.38
N PHE A 117 -17.08 17.90 3.29
CA PHE A 117 -16.21 18.04 4.46
C PHE A 117 -16.36 19.40 5.17
N LYS A 118 -16.50 20.48 4.40
CA LYS A 118 -16.74 21.82 4.96
C LYS A 118 -18.07 21.95 5.72
N ALA A 119 -19.03 21.08 5.45
CA ALA A 119 -20.28 21.01 6.22
C ALA A 119 -20.10 20.30 7.58
N ILE A 120 -19.01 19.52 7.75
CA ILE A 120 -18.75 18.72 8.96
C ILE A 120 -17.66 19.39 9.84
N LEU A 121 -16.59 19.89 9.21
CA LEU A 121 -15.42 20.42 9.89
C LEU A 121 -15.14 21.87 9.50
N PRO A 122 -14.72 22.72 10.45
CA PRO A 122 -14.20 24.04 10.15
C PRO A 122 -12.97 23.95 9.23
N SER A 123 -12.80 24.94 8.34
CA SER A 123 -11.69 24.97 7.37
C SER A 123 -10.31 24.86 8.04
N LYS A 124 -10.13 25.39 9.25
CA LYS A 124 -8.89 25.25 10.02
C LYS A 124 -8.59 23.79 10.38
N LYS A 125 -9.60 23.00 10.74
CA LYS A 125 -9.44 21.55 11.02
C LYS A 125 -9.21 20.77 9.75
N LEU A 126 -9.89 21.12 8.65
CA LEU A 126 -9.63 20.48 7.34
C LEU A 126 -8.17 20.70 6.88
N MET A 127 -7.63 21.91 7.08
CA MET A 127 -6.21 22.14 6.80
C MET A 127 -5.29 21.28 7.67
N ARG A 128 -5.60 21.11 8.96
CA ARG A 128 -4.84 20.22 9.85
C ARG A 128 -4.95 18.76 9.42
N VAL A 129 -6.12 18.31 8.96
CA VAL A 129 -6.30 16.98 8.38
C VAL A 129 -5.36 16.78 7.21
N GLN A 130 -5.32 17.72 6.24
CA GLN A 130 -4.43 17.66 5.09
C GLN A 130 -2.95 17.58 5.52
N MET A 131 -2.55 18.42 6.45
CA MET A 131 -1.17 18.39 6.99
C MET A 131 -0.84 17.09 7.71
N ALA A 132 -1.82 16.51 8.41
CA ALA A 132 -1.67 15.23 9.09
C ALA A 132 -1.53 14.07 8.07
N GLU A 133 -2.29 14.06 6.99
CA GLU A 133 -2.14 13.09 5.90
C GLU A 133 -0.74 13.13 5.29
N ASP A 134 -0.26 14.31 4.91
CA ASP A 134 1.06 14.50 4.33
C ASP A 134 2.17 14.06 5.30
N ARG A 135 2.00 14.33 6.58
CA ARG A 135 2.94 13.90 7.62
C ARG A 135 2.93 12.40 7.79
N PHE A 136 1.75 11.76 7.85
CA PHE A 136 1.60 10.32 7.96
C PHE A 136 2.32 9.60 6.79
N GLN A 137 2.12 10.08 5.56
CA GLN A 137 2.79 9.51 4.38
C GLN A 137 4.31 9.61 4.49
N ARG A 138 4.84 10.76 4.90
CA ARG A 138 6.30 10.94 5.09
C ARG A 138 6.87 10.02 6.18
N GLU A 139 6.16 9.87 7.31
CA GLU A 139 6.62 9.01 8.40
C GLU A 139 6.58 7.52 8.00
N LEU A 140 5.55 7.10 7.26
CA LEU A 140 5.45 5.76 6.71
C LEU A 140 6.62 5.43 5.78
N LEU A 141 6.96 6.34 4.85
CA LEU A 141 8.08 6.17 3.92
C LEU A 141 9.42 6.10 4.66
N ARG A 142 9.65 6.96 5.65
CA ARG A 142 10.86 6.92 6.50
C ARG A 142 10.99 5.60 7.24
N GLY A 143 9.90 5.10 7.82
CA GLY A 143 9.88 3.81 8.49
C GLY A 143 10.22 2.64 7.56
N MET A 144 9.74 2.69 6.32
CA MET A 144 10.08 1.70 5.29
C MET A 144 11.56 1.74 4.91
N GLN A 145 12.15 2.94 4.74
CA GLN A 145 13.58 3.10 4.43
C GLN A 145 14.46 2.58 5.56
N GLN A 146 14.23 2.99 6.80
CA GLN A 146 14.98 2.51 7.96
C GLN A 146 14.95 0.98 8.11
N ASN A 147 13.81 0.36 7.80
CA ASN A 147 13.69 -1.09 7.83
C ASN A 147 14.47 -1.77 6.68
N ARG A 148 14.65 -1.10 5.54
CA ARG A 148 15.47 -1.57 4.42
C ARG A 148 16.95 -1.51 4.78
N ASP A 149 17.39 -0.37 5.32
CA ASP A 149 18.80 -0.14 5.70
C ASP A 149 19.28 -1.11 6.78
N LYS A 150 18.41 -1.41 7.78
CA LYS A 150 18.67 -2.42 8.80
C LYS A 150 18.80 -3.84 8.26
N ARG A 151 18.20 -4.14 7.09
CA ARG A 151 18.35 -5.44 6.44
C ARG A 151 19.67 -5.57 5.70
N SER A 152 20.05 -4.52 4.95
CA SER A 152 21.31 -4.50 4.20
C SER A 152 22.55 -4.44 5.11
N SER A 153 22.43 -4.00 6.36
CA SER A 153 23.54 -3.99 7.32
C SER A 153 23.68 -5.30 8.13
N ASN A 154 22.74 -6.23 8.00
CA ASN A 154 22.75 -7.53 8.68
C ASN A 154 23.07 -8.70 7.72
N GLU A 155 23.30 -8.42 6.41
CA GLU A 155 23.82 -9.34 5.40
C GLU A 155 25.31 -9.12 5.16
#